data_e1086c8e11e8c84e4d960a35fdfe77bc
#
_entry.id   e1086c8e11e8c84e4d960a35fdfe77bc
#
_cell.length_a   1.000
_cell.length_b   1.000
_cell.length_c   1.000
_cell.angle_alpha   90.00
_cell.angle_beta   90.00
_cell.angle_gamma   90.00
#
_symmetry.space_group_name_H-M   'P 1'
#
loop_
_entity.id
_entity.type
_entity.pdbx_description
1 polymer ?
#
loop_
_entity_poly.entity_id
_entity_poly.type
_entity_poly.pdbx_seq_one_letter_code
_entity_poly.pdbx_strand_id
1 'polypeptide(L)'
;MVNTKPLLKNGGGSLSWQIPNNSGIINFLVLGNVGSGKSVLARMIVSDIYISNRHKPLQEQPKLIVSEIKQDDWVEFEDSPNVYLGWQAHKAIEAVYNEMIRRQEDRSIIRAPLIFLVEEVSTLMASLEGKRKSTVQKMLKSIILTGRSRSIYCLFVSQDLYSSDLGDSNLRNQFSAVLGLGNMASRSAVANNIFDLEAGQKLEALPNRYGWYQKIDGSPPIKVKVKTVQDFSEMNKAICNMLSLYESPKQQDLKE
;
A
#
# COMPACT_ATOMS: atom_id res chain seq x y z
N MET A 1 2.21 21.72 -14.98
CA MET A 1 1.57 20.39 -15.03
C MET A 1 2.68 19.35 -15.00
N VAL A 2 2.82 18.62 -13.90
CA VAL A 2 3.81 17.53 -13.83
C VAL A 2 3.27 16.39 -14.68
N ASN A 3 3.98 16.05 -15.73
CA ASN A 3 3.60 15.00 -16.68
C ASN A 3 3.93 13.63 -16.04
N THR A 4 3.06 13.15 -15.13
CA THR A 4 3.21 11.83 -14.51
C THR A 4 2.98 10.77 -15.57
N LYS A 5 4.03 10.03 -15.91
CA LYS A 5 3.92 8.90 -16.84
C LYS A 5 3.03 7.82 -16.19
N PRO A 6 2.02 7.31 -16.87
CA PRO A 6 1.11 6.33 -16.29
C PRO A 6 1.84 5.04 -15.91
N LEU A 7 1.60 4.55 -14.69
CA LEU A 7 2.15 3.30 -14.19
C LEU A 7 1.48 2.07 -14.80
N LEU A 8 0.19 2.20 -15.08
CA LEU A 8 -0.62 1.14 -15.65
C LEU A 8 -1.16 1.58 -17.00
N LYS A 9 -1.16 0.68 -17.97
CA LYS A 9 -1.77 0.88 -19.28
C LYS A 9 -2.91 -0.12 -19.46
N ASN A 10 -4.09 0.35 -19.77
CA ASN A 10 -5.18 -0.50 -20.28
C ASN A 10 -5.17 -0.46 -21.82
N GLY A 11 -5.94 -1.28 -22.47
CA GLY A 11 -6.00 -1.40 -23.95
C GLY A 11 -6.38 -0.14 -24.71
N GLY A 12 -6.69 0.97 -24.07
CA GLY A 12 -7.08 2.23 -24.70
C GLY A 12 -6.82 3.48 -23.86
N GLY A 13 -6.35 3.34 -22.61
CA GLY A 13 -6.10 4.47 -21.71
C GLY A 13 -4.91 4.23 -20.80
N SER A 14 -4.46 5.27 -20.15
CA SER A 14 -3.40 5.20 -19.15
C SER A 14 -3.95 5.49 -17.78
N LEU A 15 -3.71 4.58 -16.82
CA LEU A 15 -3.99 4.82 -15.42
C LEU A 15 -2.80 5.54 -14.82
N SER A 16 -3.00 6.73 -14.29
CA SER A 16 -2.04 7.42 -13.44
C SER A 16 -2.44 7.20 -11.99
N TRP A 17 -1.47 6.80 -11.18
CA TRP A 17 -1.64 6.78 -9.76
C TRP A 17 -1.41 8.18 -9.20
N GLN A 18 -2.34 8.70 -8.44
CA GLN A 18 -2.19 9.98 -7.74
C GLN A 18 -2.60 9.80 -6.29
N ILE A 19 -1.90 10.49 -5.39
CA ILE A 19 -2.44 10.62 -4.03
C ILE A 19 -3.81 11.27 -4.15
N PRO A 20 -4.83 10.71 -3.48
CA PRO A 20 -6.16 11.26 -3.55
C PRO A 20 -6.20 12.64 -2.88
N ASN A 21 -6.10 13.65 -3.68
CA ASN A 21 -6.60 14.97 -3.37
C ASN A 21 -7.98 15.14 -4.02
N ASN A 22 -8.96 14.34 -3.63
CA ASN A 22 -10.34 14.25 -4.12
C ASN A 22 -10.66 13.09 -5.10
N SER A 23 -9.70 12.27 -5.53
CA SER A 23 -9.98 11.17 -6.48
C SER A 23 -10.49 9.86 -5.85
N GLY A 24 -10.63 9.82 -4.53
CA GLY A 24 -11.28 8.71 -3.84
C GLY A 24 -10.44 7.43 -3.62
N ILE A 25 -9.20 7.36 -4.10
CA ILE A 25 -8.35 6.19 -3.87
C ILE A 25 -7.63 6.34 -2.53
N ILE A 26 -8.03 5.53 -1.56
CA ILE A 26 -7.61 5.70 -0.17
C ILE A 26 -6.73 4.56 0.28
N ASN A 27 -7.19 3.34 0.10
CA ASN A 27 -6.47 2.13 0.39
C ASN A 27 -6.38 1.31 -0.89
N PHE A 28 -5.21 0.78 -1.19
CA PHE A 28 -4.97 0.00 -2.39
C PHE A 28 -4.43 -1.39 -2.07
N LEU A 29 -4.99 -2.39 -2.72
CA LEU A 29 -4.59 -3.78 -2.58
C LEU A 29 -3.98 -4.29 -3.89
N VAL A 30 -2.74 -4.77 -3.81
CA VAL A 30 -2.04 -5.43 -4.92
C VAL A 30 -1.83 -6.89 -4.57
N LEU A 31 -2.41 -7.78 -5.35
CA LEU A 31 -2.24 -9.21 -5.21
C LEU A 31 -1.52 -9.81 -6.41
N GLY A 32 -0.76 -10.88 -6.17
CA GLY A 32 -0.08 -11.59 -7.24
C GLY A 32 0.84 -12.68 -6.71
N ASN A 33 1.13 -13.67 -7.55
CA ASN A 33 2.07 -14.73 -7.21
C ASN A 33 3.51 -14.21 -7.07
N VAL A 34 4.39 -15.08 -6.58
CA VAL A 34 5.84 -14.83 -6.63
C VAL A 34 6.26 -14.55 -8.06
N GLY A 35 7.11 -13.53 -8.26
CA GLY A 35 7.60 -13.13 -9.58
C GLY A 35 6.61 -12.40 -10.48
N SER A 36 5.39 -12.08 -10.00
CA SER A 36 4.41 -11.32 -10.81
C SER A 36 4.74 -9.83 -10.96
N GLY A 37 5.69 -9.30 -10.18
CA GLY A 37 6.12 -7.90 -10.19
C GLY A 37 5.42 -7.01 -9.15
N LYS A 38 4.80 -7.57 -8.11
CA LYS A 38 4.10 -6.83 -7.05
C LYS A 38 4.95 -5.77 -6.37
N SER A 39 6.12 -6.17 -5.85
CA SER A 39 7.00 -5.28 -5.08
C SER A 39 7.59 -4.18 -5.96
N VAL A 40 7.94 -4.50 -7.21
CA VAL A 40 8.34 -3.48 -8.20
C VAL A 40 7.21 -2.49 -8.43
N LEU A 41 5.98 -2.96 -8.59
CA LEU A 41 4.81 -2.08 -8.75
C LEU A 41 4.58 -1.23 -7.50
N ALA A 42 4.71 -1.80 -6.30
CA ALA A 42 4.58 -1.06 -5.05
C ALA A 42 5.58 0.10 -4.97
N ARG A 43 6.84 -0.14 -5.29
CA ARG A 43 7.89 0.90 -5.38
C ARG A 43 7.58 1.95 -6.44
N MET A 44 7.06 1.54 -7.61
CA MET A 44 6.63 2.48 -8.65
C MET A 44 5.51 3.39 -8.14
N ILE A 45 4.51 2.83 -7.45
CA ILE A 45 3.38 3.58 -6.89
C ILE A 45 3.90 4.61 -5.88
N VAL A 46 4.72 4.17 -4.93
CA VAL A 46 5.29 5.04 -3.89
C VAL A 46 6.14 6.16 -4.50
N SER A 47 7.00 5.82 -5.45
CA SER A 47 7.85 6.78 -6.15
C SER A 47 7.03 7.82 -6.93
N ASP A 48 5.99 7.38 -7.65
CA ASP A 48 5.11 8.27 -8.42
C ASP A 48 4.33 9.23 -7.52
N ILE A 49 3.89 8.74 -6.36
CA ILE A 49 3.27 9.56 -5.31
C ILE A 49 4.22 10.68 -4.88
N TYR A 50 5.49 10.36 -4.60
CA TYR A 50 6.48 11.36 -4.21
C TYR A 50 6.76 12.37 -5.33
N ILE A 51 7.07 11.88 -6.53
CA ILE A 51 7.42 12.71 -7.68
C ILE A 51 6.29 13.70 -8.01
N SER A 52 5.05 13.25 -7.91
CA SER A 52 3.86 14.08 -8.16
C SER A 52 3.65 15.19 -7.11
N ASN A 53 4.22 15.04 -5.93
CA ASN A 53 4.00 15.94 -4.79
C ASN A 53 5.28 16.65 -4.29
N ARG A 54 6.45 16.38 -4.86
CA ARG A 54 7.73 16.95 -4.44
C ARG A 54 7.84 18.47 -4.58
N HIS A 55 6.91 19.09 -5.32
CA HIS A 55 6.82 20.54 -5.48
C HIS A 55 6.15 21.24 -4.29
N LYS A 56 5.49 20.49 -3.41
CA LYS A 56 4.84 21.02 -2.20
C LYS A 56 5.87 21.39 -1.14
N PRO A 57 5.50 22.27 -0.17
CA PRO A 57 6.33 22.52 1.00
C PRO A 57 6.72 21.21 1.70
N LEU A 58 7.91 21.13 2.27
CA LEU A 58 8.49 19.92 2.83
C LEU A 58 7.56 19.24 3.86
N GLN A 59 6.93 20.06 4.72
CA GLN A 59 5.99 19.58 5.74
C GLN A 59 4.69 18.98 5.17
N GLU A 60 4.39 19.25 3.90
CA GLU A 60 3.18 18.74 3.20
C GLU A 60 3.51 17.59 2.23
N GLN A 61 4.80 17.29 2.02
CA GLN A 61 5.19 16.20 1.15
C GLN A 61 4.82 14.84 1.74
N PRO A 62 4.51 13.84 0.89
CA PRO A 62 4.14 12.52 1.36
C PRO A 62 5.28 11.82 2.08
N LYS A 63 4.95 11.11 3.14
CA LYS A 63 5.84 10.33 3.99
C LYS A 63 5.57 8.84 3.81
N LEU A 64 6.55 7.99 4.11
CA LEU A 64 6.46 6.54 3.91
C LEU A 64 6.87 5.79 5.17
N ILE A 65 6.09 4.77 5.53
CA ILE A 65 6.48 3.71 6.47
C ILE A 65 6.28 2.38 5.76
N VAL A 66 7.27 1.50 5.87
CA VAL A 66 7.27 0.17 5.25
C VAL A 66 7.28 -0.92 6.30
N SER A 67 6.43 -1.90 6.10
CA SER A 67 6.37 -3.17 6.84
C SER A 67 6.60 -4.32 5.88
N GLU A 68 7.71 -5.04 6.01
CA GLU A 68 8.01 -6.21 5.19
C GLU A 68 8.53 -7.37 6.02
N ILE A 69 7.80 -8.49 6.03
CA ILE A 69 8.13 -9.67 6.85
C ILE A 69 9.23 -10.55 6.22
N LYS A 70 9.40 -10.54 4.90
CA LYS A 70 10.31 -11.46 4.18
C LYS A 70 11.77 -11.00 4.17
N GLN A 71 12.04 -9.72 4.32
CA GLN A 71 13.38 -9.11 4.22
C GLN A 71 14.05 -9.28 2.83
N ASP A 72 13.27 -9.16 1.76
CA ASP A 72 13.75 -9.39 0.40
C ASP A 72 13.71 -8.11 -0.44
N ASP A 73 12.54 -7.50 -0.50
CA ASP A 73 12.24 -6.45 -1.49
C ASP A 73 12.60 -5.03 -1.01
N TRP A 74 12.79 -4.80 0.31
CA TRP A 74 13.05 -3.48 0.89
C TRP A 74 14.37 -3.39 1.67
N VAL A 75 15.18 -4.41 1.60
CA VAL A 75 16.49 -4.51 2.29
C VAL A 75 17.45 -3.36 1.93
N GLU A 76 17.40 -2.85 0.70
CA GLU A 76 18.23 -1.72 0.29
C GLU A 76 17.90 -0.40 1.02
N PHE A 77 16.80 -0.36 1.77
CA PHE A 77 16.36 0.77 2.59
C PHE A 77 16.40 0.47 4.08
N GLU A 78 17.05 -0.60 4.52
CA GLU A 78 17.06 -1.08 5.92
C GLU A 78 17.65 -0.09 6.92
N ASP A 79 18.56 0.78 6.46
CA ASP A 79 19.12 1.86 7.29
C ASP A 79 18.10 2.95 7.65
N SER A 80 16.95 2.99 6.98
CA SER A 80 15.90 3.94 7.32
C SER A 80 15.12 3.48 8.56
N PRO A 81 14.94 4.36 9.55
CA PRO A 81 14.15 4.04 10.76
C PRO A 81 12.66 3.80 10.47
N ASN A 82 12.23 4.06 9.25
CA ASN A 82 10.84 3.93 8.79
C ASN A 82 10.61 2.67 7.95
N VAL A 83 11.63 1.80 7.86
CA VAL A 83 11.56 0.49 7.22
C VAL A 83 11.70 -0.58 8.29
N TYR A 84 10.66 -1.38 8.46
CA TYR A 84 10.58 -2.43 9.48
C TYR A 84 10.57 -3.79 8.79
N LEU A 85 11.68 -4.51 8.92
CA LEU A 85 11.92 -5.78 8.25
C LEU A 85 11.79 -6.98 9.19
N GLY A 86 11.42 -8.13 8.65
CA GLY A 86 11.40 -9.40 9.33
C GLY A 86 10.51 -9.39 10.57
N TRP A 87 11.04 -9.94 11.68
CA TRP A 87 10.31 -10.03 12.94
C TRP A 87 9.90 -8.67 13.54
N GLN A 88 10.49 -7.56 13.06
CA GLN A 88 10.11 -6.21 13.48
C GLN A 88 8.98 -5.60 12.63
N ALA A 89 8.57 -6.24 11.53
CA ALA A 89 7.59 -5.70 10.60
C ALA A 89 6.28 -5.25 11.28
N HIS A 90 5.83 -5.96 12.33
CA HIS A 90 4.64 -5.56 13.10
C HIS A 90 4.78 -4.21 13.82
N LYS A 91 6.02 -3.76 14.13
CA LYS A 91 6.26 -2.45 14.76
C LYS A 91 5.90 -1.29 13.84
N ALA A 92 5.91 -1.49 12.52
CA ALA A 92 5.41 -0.50 11.56
C ALA A 92 3.92 -0.21 11.78
N ILE A 93 3.12 -1.25 12.08
CA ILE A 93 1.69 -1.10 12.39
C ILE A 93 1.51 -0.29 13.68
N GLU A 94 2.33 -0.56 14.71
CA GLU A 94 2.32 0.19 15.96
C GLU A 94 2.71 1.65 15.73
N ALA A 95 3.75 1.91 14.93
CA ALA A 95 4.21 3.28 14.61
C ALA A 95 3.11 4.09 13.88
N VAL A 96 2.49 3.49 12.86
CA VAL A 96 1.41 4.15 12.10
C VAL A 96 0.17 4.36 12.96
N TYR A 97 -0.17 3.39 13.82
CA TYR A 97 -1.29 3.53 14.75
C TYR A 97 -1.06 4.68 15.74
N ASN A 98 0.13 4.77 16.33
CA ASN A 98 0.49 5.85 17.24
C ASN A 98 0.46 7.21 16.54
N GLU A 99 0.96 7.31 15.31
CA GLU A 99 0.85 8.53 14.50
C GLU A 99 -0.61 8.89 14.21
N MET A 100 -1.45 7.90 13.95
CA MET A 100 -2.89 8.12 13.74
C MET A 100 -3.56 8.71 14.99
N ILE A 101 -3.23 8.19 16.17
CA ILE A 101 -3.73 8.70 17.46
C ILE A 101 -3.21 10.11 17.70
N ARG A 102 -1.90 10.36 17.51
CA ARG A 102 -1.30 11.69 17.63
C ARG A 102 -2.02 12.73 16.75
N ARG A 103 -2.30 12.39 15.50
CA ARG A 103 -3.06 13.27 14.58
C ARG A 103 -4.53 13.44 14.98
N GLN A 104 -5.07 12.52 15.74
CA GLN A 104 -6.42 12.62 16.27
C GLN A 104 -6.50 13.58 17.46
N GLU A 105 -5.54 13.50 18.37
CA GLU A 105 -5.48 14.28 19.60
C GLU A 105 -5.07 15.73 19.32
N ASP A 106 -4.10 15.94 18.44
CA ASP A 106 -3.63 17.27 18.07
C ASP A 106 -4.08 17.68 16.66
N ARG A 107 -5.03 18.61 16.61
CA ARG A 107 -5.57 19.15 15.35
C ARG A 107 -4.67 20.21 14.70
N SER A 108 -3.67 20.71 15.41
CA SER A 108 -2.71 21.69 14.88
C SER A 108 -1.66 21.06 13.95
N ILE A 109 -1.49 19.74 14.00
CA ILE A 109 -0.53 19.00 13.20
C ILE A 109 -0.85 19.13 11.71
N ILE A 110 0.13 19.52 10.90
CA ILE A 110 0.05 19.46 9.45
C ILE A 110 -0.01 18.00 9.03
N ARG A 111 -1.17 17.59 8.49
CA ARG A 111 -1.43 16.20 8.11
C ARG A 111 -0.90 15.92 6.70
N ALA A 112 0.44 15.91 6.55
CA ALA A 112 1.04 15.39 5.33
C ALA A 112 0.56 13.96 5.06
N PRO A 113 0.36 13.56 3.79
CA PRO A 113 0.01 12.19 3.45
C PRO A 113 1.04 11.22 4.00
N LEU A 114 0.61 10.23 4.77
CA LEU A 114 1.43 9.11 5.23
C LEU A 114 1.01 7.86 4.47
N ILE A 115 1.92 7.34 3.66
CA ILE A 115 1.73 6.07 2.96
C ILE A 115 2.24 4.96 3.86
N PHE A 116 1.36 4.06 4.21
CA PHE A 116 1.67 2.85 4.96
C PHE A 116 1.68 1.67 4.00
N LEU A 117 2.88 1.22 3.63
CA LEU A 117 3.07 0.05 2.79
C LEU A 117 3.25 -1.19 3.67
N VAL A 118 2.47 -2.23 3.39
CA VAL A 118 2.58 -3.52 4.07
C VAL A 118 2.71 -4.62 3.02
N GLU A 119 3.85 -5.32 3.06
CA GLU A 119 4.05 -6.51 2.23
C GLU A 119 3.79 -7.79 3.03
N GLU A 120 3.04 -8.71 2.40
CA GLU A 120 2.73 -10.05 2.89
C GLU A 120 2.02 -10.06 4.26
N VAL A 121 0.90 -9.34 4.33
CA VAL A 121 0.06 -9.23 5.55
C VAL A 121 -0.26 -10.60 6.14
N SER A 122 -0.63 -11.58 5.32
CA SER A 122 -0.98 -12.93 5.78
C SER A 122 0.20 -13.61 6.47
N THR A 123 1.40 -13.50 5.89
CA THR A 123 2.64 -14.03 6.50
C THR A 123 2.95 -13.31 7.81
N LEU A 124 2.82 -11.97 7.83
CA LEU A 124 3.02 -11.19 9.05
C LEU A 124 2.04 -11.63 10.15
N MET A 125 0.76 -11.78 9.85
CA MET A 125 -0.24 -12.21 10.83
C MET A 125 -0.03 -13.66 11.30
N ALA A 126 0.48 -14.53 10.42
CA ALA A 126 0.84 -15.90 10.77
C ALA A 126 2.06 -15.99 11.70
N SER A 127 2.99 -15.03 11.62
CA SER A 127 4.18 -14.97 12.49
C SER A 127 3.88 -14.48 13.91
N LEU A 128 2.69 -13.98 14.16
CA LEU A 128 2.26 -13.45 15.46
C LEU A 128 1.33 -14.43 16.18
N GLU A 129 1.46 -14.50 17.50
CA GLU A 129 0.67 -15.40 18.33
C GLU A 129 -0.08 -14.66 19.45
N GLY A 130 -1.13 -15.32 19.94
CA GLY A 130 -1.87 -14.97 21.14
C GLY A 130 -2.33 -13.50 21.20
N LYS A 131 -2.08 -12.86 22.33
CA LYS A 131 -2.49 -11.48 22.61
C LYS A 131 -1.83 -10.47 21.65
N ARG A 132 -0.58 -10.74 21.23
CA ARG A 132 0.14 -9.85 20.30
C ARG A 132 -0.54 -9.81 18.94
N LYS A 133 -0.91 -10.96 18.38
CA LYS A 133 -1.64 -11.05 17.12
C LYS A 133 -2.94 -10.25 17.18
N SER A 134 -3.74 -10.48 18.21
CA SER A 134 -5.04 -9.80 18.36
C SER A 134 -4.89 -8.27 18.52
N THR A 135 -3.85 -7.80 19.20
CA THR A 135 -3.56 -6.37 19.34
C THR A 135 -3.16 -5.74 18.01
N VAL A 136 -2.23 -6.37 17.30
CA VAL A 136 -1.76 -5.88 15.98
C VAL A 136 -2.90 -5.88 14.96
N GLN A 137 -3.76 -6.92 14.94
CA GLN A 137 -4.95 -6.95 14.09
C GLN A 137 -5.92 -5.80 14.39
N LYS A 138 -6.17 -5.49 15.67
CA LYS A 138 -7.03 -4.36 16.07
C LYS A 138 -6.46 -3.01 15.62
N MET A 139 -5.15 -2.81 15.77
CA MET A 139 -4.47 -1.60 15.31
C MET A 139 -4.58 -1.47 13.79
N LEU A 140 -4.25 -2.53 13.04
CA LEU A 140 -4.32 -2.56 11.58
C LEU A 140 -5.74 -2.27 11.08
N LYS A 141 -6.75 -2.91 11.68
CA LYS A 141 -8.16 -2.65 11.40
C LYS A 141 -8.51 -1.18 11.62
N SER A 142 -8.10 -0.60 12.75
CA SER A 142 -8.34 0.82 13.05
C SER A 142 -7.71 1.75 12.01
N ILE A 143 -6.45 1.48 11.59
CA ILE A 143 -5.77 2.24 10.54
C ILE A 143 -6.56 2.19 9.23
N ILE A 144 -6.98 1.00 8.79
CA ILE A 144 -7.72 0.83 7.53
C ILE A 144 -9.05 1.59 7.57
N LEU A 145 -9.79 1.50 8.68
CA LEU A 145 -11.12 2.11 8.81
C LEU A 145 -11.08 3.63 8.98
N THR A 146 -10.09 4.15 9.70
CA THR A 146 -10.13 5.54 10.16
C THR A 146 -8.94 6.40 9.71
N GLY A 147 -7.89 5.78 9.16
CA GLY A 147 -6.65 6.46 8.76
C GLY A 147 -6.88 7.57 7.73
N ARG A 148 -7.81 7.38 6.79
CA ARG A 148 -8.13 8.39 5.76
C ARG A 148 -8.40 9.77 6.34
N SER A 149 -9.22 9.88 7.37
CA SER A 149 -9.57 11.17 7.99
C SER A 149 -8.36 11.86 8.66
N ARG A 150 -7.23 11.16 8.74
CA ARG A 150 -5.96 11.61 9.30
C ARG A 150 -4.84 11.63 8.26
N SER A 151 -5.20 11.57 6.97
CA SER A 151 -4.27 11.52 5.83
C SER A 151 -3.29 10.36 5.90
N ILE A 152 -3.76 9.18 6.35
CA ILE A 152 -3.01 7.92 6.32
C ILE A 152 -3.66 7.00 5.29
N TYR A 153 -2.86 6.47 4.38
CA TYR A 153 -3.28 5.68 3.24
C TYR A 153 -2.52 4.36 3.20
N CYS A 154 -3.24 3.25 3.05
CA CYS A 154 -2.65 1.91 3.05
C CYS A 154 -2.37 1.43 1.63
N LEU A 155 -1.17 0.90 1.40
CA LEU A 155 -0.80 0.13 0.21
C LEU A 155 -0.44 -1.28 0.66
N PHE A 156 -1.34 -2.23 0.42
CA PHE A 156 -1.11 -3.62 0.78
C PHE A 156 -0.68 -4.41 -0.46
N VAL A 157 0.37 -5.19 -0.27
CA VAL A 157 0.96 -6.04 -1.30
C VAL A 157 1.06 -7.45 -0.74
N SER A 158 0.40 -8.43 -1.37
CA SER A 158 0.40 -9.79 -0.85
C SER A 158 0.19 -10.83 -1.95
N GLN A 159 0.53 -12.08 -1.64
CA GLN A 159 0.15 -13.20 -2.49
C GLN A 159 -1.32 -13.57 -2.27
N ASP A 160 -1.73 -13.57 -1.03
CA ASP A 160 -3.09 -13.85 -0.58
C ASP A 160 -3.48 -12.83 0.50
N LEU A 161 -4.76 -12.59 0.64
CA LEU A 161 -5.31 -11.79 1.73
C LEU A 161 -6.62 -12.43 2.18
N TYR A 162 -6.60 -12.96 3.39
CA TYR A 162 -7.78 -13.57 4.00
C TYR A 162 -8.43 -12.60 4.99
N SER A 163 -9.75 -12.67 5.08
CA SER A 163 -10.50 -11.88 6.06
C SER A 163 -10.07 -12.16 7.52
N SER A 164 -9.65 -13.41 7.79
CA SER A 164 -9.08 -13.81 9.08
C SER A 164 -7.79 -13.07 9.45
N ASP A 165 -6.98 -12.67 8.46
CA ASP A 165 -5.72 -11.94 8.69
C ASP A 165 -6.00 -10.51 9.17
N LEU A 166 -7.05 -9.92 8.63
CA LEU A 166 -7.48 -8.57 8.99
C LEU A 166 -8.47 -8.54 10.16
N GLY A 167 -8.96 -9.70 10.60
CA GLY A 167 -9.93 -9.83 11.69
C GLY A 167 -11.35 -9.37 11.35
N ASP A 168 -11.67 -9.14 10.06
CA ASP A 168 -12.99 -8.71 9.62
C ASP A 168 -13.24 -9.05 8.15
N SER A 169 -14.38 -9.68 7.86
CA SER A 169 -14.80 -10.05 6.50
C SER A 169 -15.15 -8.84 5.61
N ASN A 170 -15.50 -7.71 6.20
CA ASN A 170 -15.93 -6.51 5.47
C ASN A 170 -14.78 -5.55 5.14
N LEU A 171 -13.55 -5.84 5.56
CA LEU A 171 -12.40 -4.96 5.28
C LEU A 171 -12.07 -4.83 3.79
N ARG A 172 -12.48 -5.78 2.95
CA ARG A 172 -12.42 -5.66 1.50
C ARG A 172 -13.03 -4.34 1.01
N ASN A 173 -14.17 -3.94 1.54
CA ASN A 173 -14.88 -2.71 1.15
C ASN A 173 -14.15 -1.42 1.56
N GLN A 174 -13.06 -1.55 2.32
CA GLN A 174 -12.21 -0.41 2.71
C GLN A 174 -11.07 -0.14 1.72
N PHE A 175 -10.85 -1.05 0.78
CA PHE A 175 -9.95 -0.81 -0.34
C PHE A 175 -10.73 -0.09 -1.43
N SER A 176 -10.24 1.06 -1.86
CA SER A 176 -10.86 1.85 -2.93
C SER A 176 -10.46 1.37 -4.33
N ALA A 177 -9.40 0.57 -4.39
CA ALA A 177 -8.96 -0.08 -5.61
C ALA A 177 -8.23 -1.39 -5.31
N VAL A 178 -8.33 -2.33 -6.22
CA VAL A 178 -7.66 -3.63 -6.17
C VAL A 178 -6.98 -3.94 -7.50
N LEU A 179 -5.85 -4.64 -7.44
CA LEU A 179 -5.13 -5.15 -8.61
C LEU A 179 -4.70 -6.58 -8.37
N GLY A 180 -5.15 -7.49 -9.21
CA GLY A 180 -4.69 -8.88 -9.24
C GLY A 180 -3.74 -9.11 -10.41
N LEU A 181 -2.45 -9.34 -10.13
CA LEU A 181 -1.41 -9.58 -11.14
C LEU A 181 -1.34 -11.05 -11.55
N GLY A 182 -1.06 -11.26 -12.83
CA GLY A 182 -0.88 -12.58 -13.41
C GLY A 182 -2.16 -13.42 -13.34
N ASN A 183 -2.06 -14.63 -12.83
CA ASN A 183 -3.20 -15.54 -12.73
C ASN A 183 -4.00 -15.42 -11.42
N MET A 184 -3.70 -14.44 -10.56
CA MET A 184 -4.39 -14.31 -9.26
C MET A 184 -5.88 -14.06 -9.42
N ALA A 185 -6.26 -13.16 -10.31
CA ALA A 185 -7.66 -12.83 -10.56
C ALA A 185 -8.47 -13.98 -11.21
N SER A 186 -7.81 -15.00 -11.77
CA SER A 186 -8.49 -16.17 -12.32
C SER A 186 -8.83 -17.24 -11.26
N ARG A 187 -8.24 -17.14 -10.06
CA ARG A 187 -8.57 -18.02 -8.94
C ARG A 187 -9.92 -17.60 -8.35
N SER A 188 -10.96 -18.38 -8.56
CA SER A 188 -12.33 -18.02 -8.18
C SER A 188 -12.48 -17.64 -6.70
N ALA A 189 -11.76 -18.31 -5.79
CA ALA A 189 -11.79 -17.97 -4.37
C ALA A 189 -11.21 -16.58 -4.08
N VAL A 190 -10.17 -16.16 -4.81
CA VAL A 190 -9.57 -14.83 -4.70
C VAL A 190 -10.42 -13.79 -5.42
N ALA A 191 -10.81 -14.09 -6.67
CA ALA A 191 -11.58 -13.18 -7.51
C ALA A 191 -12.89 -12.75 -6.83
N ASN A 192 -13.69 -13.72 -6.35
CA ASN A 192 -14.98 -13.44 -5.71
C ASN A 192 -14.86 -12.69 -4.38
N ASN A 193 -13.70 -12.80 -3.71
CA ASN A 193 -13.47 -12.11 -2.44
C ASN A 193 -12.90 -10.70 -2.59
N ILE A 194 -12.33 -10.37 -3.74
CA ILE A 194 -11.53 -9.14 -3.92
C ILE A 194 -12.12 -8.24 -5.00
N PHE A 195 -12.61 -8.82 -6.08
CA PHE A 195 -13.26 -8.09 -7.17
C PHE A 195 -14.78 -8.08 -6.97
N ASP A 196 -15.39 -6.97 -7.36
CA ASP A 196 -16.84 -6.86 -7.43
C ASP A 196 -17.29 -7.36 -8.81
N LEU A 197 -17.56 -8.66 -8.88
CA LEU A 197 -17.90 -9.36 -10.12
C LEU A 197 -19.41 -9.62 -10.20
N GLU A 198 -19.95 -9.50 -11.40
CA GLU A 198 -21.31 -9.94 -11.67
C GLU A 198 -21.45 -11.45 -11.46
N ALA A 199 -22.67 -11.89 -11.17
CA ALA A 199 -22.95 -13.33 -10.96
C ALA A 199 -22.52 -14.16 -12.18
N GLY A 200 -21.62 -15.10 -11.95
CA GLY A 200 -21.08 -15.97 -13.00
C GLY A 200 -19.92 -15.37 -13.81
N GLN A 201 -19.56 -14.13 -13.60
CA GLN A 201 -18.40 -13.52 -14.24
C GLN A 201 -17.10 -14.18 -13.75
N LYS A 202 -16.20 -14.49 -14.68
CA LYS A 202 -14.88 -15.04 -14.41
C LYS A 202 -13.81 -14.17 -15.08
N LEU A 203 -12.74 -13.93 -14.35
CA LEU A 203 -11.57 -13.26 -14.89
C LEU A 203 -10.59 -14.31 -15.42
N GLU A 204 -10.05 -14.06 -16.61
CA GLU A 204 -9.06 -14.97 -17.20
C GLU A 204 -7.69 -14.83 -16.52
N ALA A 205 -6.88 -15.88 -16.60
CA ALA A 205 -5.48 -15.84 -16.22
C ALA A 205 -4.69 -14.92 -17.18
N LEU A 206 -3.82 -14.11 -16.63
CA LEU A 206 -2.99 -13.22 -17.39
C LEU A 206 -1.49 -13.55 -17.17
N PRO A 207 -0.62 -13.24 -18.15
CA PRO A 207 0.83 -13.40 -17.96
C PRO A 207 1.38 -12.42 -16.91
N ASN A 208 2.59 -12.68 -16.44
CA ASN A 208 3.27 -11.78 -15.51
C ASN A 208 3.31 -10.34 -16.05
N ARG A 209 3.21 -9.37 -15.14
CA ARG A 209 3.10 -7.93 -15.42
C ARG A 209 1.77 -7.49 -16.07
N TYR A 210 0.86 -8.38 -16.34
CA TYR A 210 -0.52 -8.03 -16.65
C TYR A 210 -1.38 -8.33 -15.43
N GLY A 211 -2.50 -7.63 -15.30
CA GLY A 211 -3.41 -7.83 -14.20
C GLY A 211 -4.80 -7.30 -14.49
N TRP A 212 -5.70 -7.62 -13.59
CA TRP A 212 -7.03 -7.06 -13.53
C TRP A 212 -7.04 -5.97 -12.45
N TYR A 213 -7.44 -4.77 -12.83
CA TYR A 213 -7.60 -3.63 -11.94
C TYR A 213 -9.07 -3.27 -11.83
N GLN A 214 -9.52 -3.00 -10.62
CA GLN A 214 -10.87 -2.51 -10.36
C GLN A 214 -10.84 -1.41 -9.30
N LYS A 215 -11.58 -0.33 -9.55
CA LYS A 215 -12.02 0.58 -8.50
C LYS A 215 -13.26 0.00 -7.83
N ILE A 216 -13.32 0.12 -6.52
CA ILE A 216 -14.50 -0.32 -5.74
C ILE A 216 -15.52 0.83 -5.71
N ASP A 217 -15.99 1.21 -6.88
CA ASP A 217 -16.99 2.25 -7.12
C ASP A 217 -18.13 1.77 -8.04
N GLY A 218 -18.22 0.44 -8.25
CA GLY A 218 -19.14 -0.18 -9.18
C GLY A 218 -18.61 -0.30 -10.61
N SER A 219 -17.40 0.19 -10.90
CA SER A 219 -16.79 0.04 -12.22
C SER A 219 -16.38 -1.41 -12.47
N PRO A 220 -16.53 -1.93 -13.71
CA PRO A 220 -16.08 -3.28 -14.02
C PRO A 220 -14.55 -3.40 -13.96
N PRO A 221 -14.02 -4.61 -13.71
CA PRO A 221 -12.59 -4.86 -13.79
C PRO A 221 -12.05 -4.59 -15.21
N ILE A 222 -10.89 -3.96 -15.30
CA ILE A 222 -10.20 -3.71 -16.56
C ILE A 222 -8.83 -4.37 -16.60
N LYS A 223 -8.42 -4.84 -17.80
CA LYS A 223 -7.07 -5.35 -18.01
C LYS A 223 -6.07 -4.23 -18.02
N VAL A 224 -4.97 -4.42 -17.31
CA VAL A 224 -3.88 -3.46 -17.25
C VAL A 224 -2.54 -4.16 -17.46
N LYS A 225 -1.56 -3.40 -17.92
CA LYS A 225 -0.17 -3.84 -18.04
C LYS A 225 0.71 -2.96 -17.18
N VAL A 226 1.47 -3.56 -16.27
CA VAL A 226 2.46 -2.84 -15.46
C VAL A 226 3.64 -2.45 -16.34
N LYS A 227 4.03 -1.18 -16.27
CA LYS A 227 5.17 -0.65 -17.01
C LYS A 227 6.47 -1.36 -16.58
N THR A 228 7.36 -1.62 -17.53
CA THR A 228 8.71 -2.10 -17.23
C THR A 228 9.56 -0.94 -16.74
N VAL A 229 10.26 -1.14 -15.63
CA VAL A 229 11.28 -0.24 -15.11
C VAL A 229 12.62 -0.72 -15.65
N GLN A 230 13.34 0.16 -16.33
CA GLN A 230 14.68 -0.13 -16.85
C GLN A 230 15.77 0.39 -15.90
N ASP A 231 15.51 1.50 -15.24
CA ASP A 231 16.41 2.12 -14.27
C ASP A 231 15.66 2.40 -12.98
N PHE A 232 16.17 1.84 -11.90
CA PHE A 232 15.60 1.96 -10.55
C PHE A 232 16.15 3.17 -9.78
N SER A 233 17.17 3.85 -10.27
CA SER A 233 17.88 4.89 -9.52
C SER A 233 16.98 6.08 -9.14
N GLU A 234 16.19 6.59 -10.08
CA GLU A 234 15.25 7.69 -9.81
C GLU A 234 14.14 7.27 -8.85
N MET A 235 13.65 6.04 -9.01
CA MET A 235 12.64 5.44 -8.14
C MET A 235 13.17 5.30 -6.71
N ASN A 236 14.36 4.73 -6.54
CA ASN A 236 14.97 4.53 -5.23
C ASN A 236 15.28 5.87 -4.55
N LYS A 237 15.76 6.87 -5.30
CA LYS A 237 15.96 8.23 -4.79
C LYS A 237 14.66 8.85 -4.28
N ALA A 238 13.57 8.67 -5.01
CA ALA A 238 12.26 9.16 -4.57
C ALA A 238 11.78 8.48 -3.28
N ILE A 239 12.00 7.17 -3.16
CA ILE A 239 11.68 6.38 -1.96
C ILE A 239 12.53 6.84 -0.77
N CYS A 240 13.85 6.98 -0.92
CA CYS A 240 14.74 7.50 0.12
C CYS A 240 14.29 8.86 0.64
N ASN A 241 13.98 9.79 -0.26
CA ASN A 241 13.48 11.09 0.13
C ASN A 241 12.19 10.98 0.94
N MET A 242 11.25 10.14 0.52
CA MET A 242 9.96 9.97 1.20
C MET A 242 10.11 9.32 2.59
N LEU A 243 11.04 8.37 2.72
CA LEU A 243 11.39 7.75 3.99
C LEU A 243 12.03 8.74 4.97
N SER A 244 12.90 9.64 4.49
CA SER A 244 13.59 10.63 5.33
C SER A 244 12.69 11.74 5.86
N LEU A 245 11.51 11.93 5.29
CA LEU A 245 10.57 12.98 5.69
C LEU A 245 9.73 12.62 6.93
N TYR A 246 9.69 11.35 7.33
CA TYR A 246 8.95 10.93 8.51
C TYR A 246 9.89 10.80 9.72
N GLU A 247 9.72 11.67 10.70
CA GLU A 247 10.36 11.55 12.01
C GLU A 247 9.36 10.91 12.98
N SER A 248 9.69 9.73 13.49
CA SER A 248 8.84 9.08 14.48
C SER A 248 8.93 9.84 15.82
N PRO A 249 7.87 9.84 16.65
CA PRO A 249 7.90 10.49 17.97
C PRO A 249 9.09 10.08 18.83
N LYS A 250 9.53 8.80 18.75
CA LYS A 250 10.74 8.31 19.45
C LYS A 250 12.06 8.93 18.96
N GLN A 251 12.09 9.49 17.75
CA GLN A 251 13.29 10.18 17.24
C GLN A 251 13.32 11.65 17.65
N GLN A 252 12.17 12.24 17.97
CA GLN A 252 12.09 13.60 18.49
C GLN A 252 12.61 13.67 19.94
N ASP A 253 12.28 12.67 20.77
CA ASP A 253 12.75 12.59 22.18
C ASP A 253 14.25 12.36 22.34
N LEU A 254 14.96 11.91 21.28
CA LEU A 254 16.42 11.72 21.28
C LEU A 254 17.20 12.96 20.81
N LYS A 255 16.51 14.00 20.31
CA LYS A 255 17.12 15.25 19.84
C LYS A 255 16.98 16.41 20.83
N GLU A 256 16.20 16.21 21.91
CA GLU A 256 16.11 17.11 23.07
C GLU A 256 17.04 16.59 24.21
#